data_6273df3b6a2efb11e06778f46ea279f2
#
_entry.id   6273df3b6a2efb11e06778f46ea279f2
#
_cell.length_a   1.000
_cell.length_b   1.000
_cell.length_c   1.000
_cell.angle_alpha   90.00
_cell.angle_beta   90.00
_cell.angle_gamma   90.00
#
_symmetry.space_group_name_H-M   'P 1'
#
loop_
_entity.id
_entity.type
_entity.pdbx_description
1 polymer ?
#
loop_
_entity_poly.entity_id
_entity_poly.type
_entity_poly.pdbx_seq_one_letter_code
_entity_poly.pdbx_strand_id
1 'polypeptide(L)'
;IGSVHGLMQDGRFYAVDESPEVTRRAVEEGFGGDWYRYTDAYFDLVAQLPEKTGCDWIGHFDLVSKFNQQDPRFDEESPRYLRRALEVLEHLARQGQCLEVNTGAVTRGYRSVPYPAEPLLRRWRELGGEIILNSDAHHVSHLCAGFRETEELVKELGFTHVNIWTRDGLRPVPLSQG
;
A
#
# COMPACT_ATOMS: atom_id res chain seq x y z
N ILE A 1 -12.49 -2.44 3.24
CA ILE A 1 -11.05 -2.24 3.08
C ILE A 1 -10.27 -3.09 4.08
N GLY A 2 -9.22 -3.76 3.61
CA GLY A 2 -8.29 -4.53 4.45
C GLY A 2 -6.93 -3.83 4.52
N SER A 3 -6.42 -3.62 5.74
CA SER A 3 -5.17 -2.89 5.96
C SER A 3 -4.35 -3.53 7.08
N VAL A 4 -3.03 -3.42 6.99
CA VAL A 4 -2.10 -3.85 8.05
C VAL A 4 -1.48 -2.62 8.71
N HIS A 5 -1.75 -2.43 10.01
CA HIS A 5 -1.21 -1.33 10.80
C HIS A 5 -0.28 -1.79 11.93
N GLY A 6 -0.10 -3.09 12.07
CA GLY A 6 0.75 -3.64 13.10
C GLY A 6 1.10 -5.10 12.89
N LEU A 7 2.18 -5.51 13.50
CA LEU A 7 2.71 -6.87 13.47
C LEU A 7 2.66 -7.47 14.88
N MET A 8 2.35 -8.75 14.96
CA MET A 8 2.50 -9.54 16.18
C MET A 8 3.77 -10.37 16.07
N GLN A 9 4.72 -10.15 16.96
CA GLN A 9 5.95 -10.94 17.03
C GLN A 9 6.22 -11.31 18.50
N ASP A 10 6.43 -12.59 18.76
CA ASP A 10 6.70 -13.14 20.09
C ASP A 10 5.69 -12.68 21.18
N GLY A 11 4.41 -12.61 20.80
CA GLY A 11 3.30 -12.17 21.67
C GLY A 11 3.22 -10.66 21.92
N ARG A 12 4.03 -9.84 21.23
CA ARG A 12 4.02 -8.38 21.30
C ARG A 12 3.45 -7.78 20.04
N PHE A 13 2.69 -6.69 20.20
CA PHE A 13 2.19 -5.87 19.10
C PHE A 13 3.18 -4.73 18.80
N TYR A 14 3.47 -4.54 17.52
CA TYR A 14 4.31 -3.46 17.00
C TYR A 14 3.55 -2.69 15.93
N ALA A 15 3.29 -1.40 16.19
CA ALA A 15 2.68 -0.51 15.19
C ALA A 15 3.66 -0.26 14.03
N VAL A 16 3.16 -0.30 12.81
CA VAL A 16 3.95 -0.10 11.58
C VAL A 16 4.06 1.40 11.24
N ASP A 17 3.03 2.17 11.56
CA ASP A 17 2.81 3.51 11.03
C ASP A 17 2.65 4.60 12.11
N GLU A 18 3.07 4.33 13.35
CA GLU A 18 2.96 5.27 14.47
C GLU A 18 4.06 6.35 14.41
N SER A 19 5.33 5.94 14.45
CA SER A 19 6.48 6.85 14.29
C SER A 19 7.75 6.09 13.83
N PRO A 20 8.75 6.80 13.28
CA PRO A 20 10.04 6.19 12.95
C PRO A 20 10.72 5.49 14.14
N GLU A 21 10.59 6.06 15.35
CA GLU A 21 11.17 5.51 16.58
C GLU A 21 10.50 4.20 16.97
N VAL A 22 9.16 4.14 16.89
CA VAL A 22 8.38 2.93 17.16
C VAL A 22 8.74 1.84 16.17
N THR A 23 8.83 2.18 14.88
CA THR A 23 9.23 1.24 13.83
C THR A 23 10.64 0.70 14.04
N ARG A 24 11.62 1.57 14.36
CA ARG A 24 13.00 1.12 14.68
C ARG A 24 13.03 0.15 15.85
N ARG A 25 12.34 0.50 16.95
CA ARG A 25 12.25 -0.38 18.12
C ARG A 25 11.59 -1.72 17.76
N ALA A 26 10.54 -1.71 16.95
CA ALA A 26 9.90 -2.92 16.47
C ALA A 26 10.90 -3.83 15.74
N VAL A 27 11.71 -3.27 14.84
CA VAL A 27 12.72 -4.03 14.08
C VAL A 27 13.82 -4.58 14.99
N GLU A 28 14.31 -3.76 15.92
CA GLU A 28 15.35 -4.19 16.87
C GLU A 28 14.85 -5.31 17.80
N GLU A 29 13.70 -5.12 18.44
CA GLU A 29 13.17 -6.06 19.45
C GLU A 29 12.54 -7.30 18.82
N GLY A 30 11.77 -7.14 17.74
CA GLY A 30 10.98 -8.21 17.16
C GLY A 30 11.65 -8.95 16.00
N PHE A 31 12.58 -8.31 15.29
CA PHE A 31 13.15 -8.84 14.06
C PHE A 31 14.69 -8.91 14.06
N GLY A 32 15.31 -8.68 15.23
CA GLY A 32 16.76 -8.78 15.41
C GLY A 32 17.54 -7.75 14.58
N GLY A 33 16.98 -6.59 14.33
CA GLY A 33 17.57 -5.52 13.51
C GLY A 33 17.49 -5.74 11.99
N ASP A 34 16.85 -6.83 11.52
CA ASP A 34 16.74 -7.13 10.09
C ASP A 34 15.45 -6.48 9.52
N TRP A 35 15.62 -5.35 8.83
CA TRP A 35 14.55 -4.61 8.19
C TRP A 35 13.81 -5.41 7.11
N TYR A 36 14.51 -6.28 6.38
CA TYR A 36 13.85 -7.08 5.35
C TYR A 36 13.02 -8.21 5.95
N ARG A 37 13.41 -8.78 7.10
CA ARG A 37 12.53 -9.70 7.84
C ARG A 37 11.27 -9.00 8.33
N TYR A 38 11.38 -7.74 8.76
CA TYR A 38 10.24 -6.93 9.15
C TYR A 38 9.31 -6.65 7.97
N THR A 39 9.84 -6.24 6.82
CA THR A 39 9.02 -6.02 5.61
C THR A 39 8.40 -7.31 5.08
N ASP A 40 9.13 -8.44 5.12
CA ASP A 40 8.60 -9.75 4.74
C ASP A 40 7.38 -10.12 5.62
N ALA A 41 7.51 -9.97 6.96
CA ALA A 41 6.40 -10.25 7.88
C ALA A 41 5.18 -9.34 7.65
N TYR A 42 5.41 -8.09 7.28
CA TYR A 42 4.34 -7.17 6.88
C TYR A 42 3.59 -7.70 5.64
N PHE A 43 4.30 -8.02 4.58
CA PHE A 43 3.70 -8.54 3.35
C PHE A 43 3.04 -9.91 3.56
N ASP A 44 3.54 -10.75 4.48
CA ASP A 44 2.88 -12.00 4.87
C ASP A 44 1.48 -11.77 5.44
N LEU A 45 1.28 -10.69 6.21
CA LEU A 45 -0.05 -10.32 6.71
C LEU A 45 -0.92 -9.71 5.61
N VAL A 46 -0.36 -8.87 4.74
CA VAL A 46 -1.11 -8.31 3.59
C VAL A 46 -1.66 -9.44 2.71
N ALA A 47 -0.87 -10.47 2.44
CA ALA A 47 -1.31 -11.62 1.66
C ALA A 47 -2.52 -12.37 2.27
N GLN A 48 -2.68 -12.29 3.58
CA GLN A 48 -3.75 -12.99 4.32
C GLN A 48 -5.03 -12.16 4.49
N LEU A 49 -5.00 -10.86 4.15
CA LEU A 49 -6.13 -9.95 4.39
C LEU A 49 -7.44 -10.44 3.75
N PRO A 50 -7.48 -10.85 2.47
CA PRO A 50 -8.72 -11.27 1.84
C PRO A 50 -9.37 -12.46 2.58
N GLU A 51 -8.58 -13.48 2.89
CA GLU A 51 -9.06 -14.69 3.57
C GLU A 51 -9.53 -14.40 5.00
N LYS A 52 -8.77 -13.57 5.74
CA LYS A 52 -9.06 -13.30 7.15
C LYS A 52 -10.17 -12.30 7.38
N THR A 53 -10.35 -11.35 6.47
CA THR A 53 -11.26 -10.21 6.69
C THR A 53 -12.43 -10.15 5.72
N GLY A 54 -12.33 -10.83 4.56
CA GLY A 54 -13.32 -10.70 3.48
C GLY A 54 -13.35 -9.30 2.88
N CYS A 55 -12.24 -8.56 2.90
CA CYS A 55 -12.20 -7.20 2.40
C CYS A 55 -12.38 -7.14 0.87
N ASP A 56 -12.98 -6.05 0.39
CA ASP A 56 -13.23 -5.82 -1.03
C ASP A 56 -12.01 -5.25 -1.75
N TRP A 57 -11.14 -4.54 -1.03
CA TRP A 57 -9.87 -4.04 -1.55
C TRP A 57 -8.80 -3.95 -0.46
N ILE A 58 -7.54 -3.94 -0.89
CA ILE A 58 -6.36 -3.82 -0.03
C ILE A 58 -5.98 -2.35 0.08
N GLY A 59 -5.96 -1.83 1.30
CA GLY A 59 -5.53 -0.46 1.62
C GLY A 59 -4.01 -0.34 1.64
N HIS A 60 -3.48 0.81 1.23
CA HIS A 60 -2.06 1.24 1.30
C HIS A 60 -1.06 0.07 1.36
N PHE A 61 -1.00 -0.70 0.27
CA PHE A 61 -0.32 -2.00 0.15
C PHE A 61 1.08 -2.07 0.77
N ASP A 62 1.88 -1.02 0.61
CA ASP A 62 3.26 -0.92 1.08
C ASP A 62 3.46 0.11 2.20
N LEU A 63 2.48 0.26 3.11
CA LEU A 63 2.53 1.16 4.26
C LEU A 63 3.79 0.98 5.12
N VAL A 64 4.38 -0.19 5.13
CA VAL A 64 5.64 -0.50 5.81
C VAL A 64 6.78 0.44 5.44
N SER A 65 6.70 1.11 4.28
CA SER A 65 7.66 2.08 3.77
C SER A 65 7.34 3.54 4.17
N LYS A 66 6.31 3.78 4.99
CA LYS A 66 5.81 5.13 5.33
C LYS A 66 6.90 6.12 5.70
N PHE A 67 7.81 5.73 6.57
CA PHE A 67 8.87 6.60 7.08
C PHE A 67 10.21 6.46 6.34
N ASN A 68 10.31 5.51 5.42
CA ASN A 68 11.58 5.12 4.82
C ASN A 68 12.17 6.21 3.90
N GLN A 69 11.34 7.08 3.32
CA GLN A 69 11.84 8.21 2.54
C GLN A 69 12.51 9.28 3.42
N GLN A 70 12.01 9.50 4.64
CA GLN A 70 12.53 10.51 5.57
C GLN A 70 13.64 9.95 6.46
N ASP A 71 13.59 8.67 6.80
CA ASP A 71 14.56 7.94 7.63
C ASP A 71 14.92 6.62 6.92
N PRO A 72 15.77 6.65 5.86
CA PRO A 72 16.08 5.49 5.03
C PRO A 72 16.70 4.34 5.85
N ARG A 73 16.06 3.18 5.83
CA ARG A 73 16.47 1.99 6.59
C ARG A 73 16.65 0.76 5.72
N PHE A 74 15.98 0.73 4.60
CA PHE A 74 16.10 -0.34 3.62
C PHE A 74 15.92 0.25 2.21
N ASP A 75 16.40 -0.47 1.24
CA ASP A 75 16.26 -0.11 -0.17
C ASP A 75 14.97 -0.72 -0.72
N GLU A 76 13.98 0.14 -1.04
CA GLU A 76 12.68 -0.24 -1.62
C GLU A 76 12.82 -0.77 -3.06
N GLU A 77 13.95 -0.53 -3.73
CA GLU A 77 14.25 -1.05 -5.06
C GLU A 77 15.09 -2.34 -5.00
N SER A 78 15.54 -2.75 -3.81
CA SER A 78 16.34 -3.96 -3.69
C SER A 78 15.58 -5.20 -4.16
N PRO A 79 16.28 -6.16 -4.81
CA PRO A 79 15.65 -7.40 -5.23
C PRO A 79 15.01 -8.18 -4.08
N ARG A 80 15.50 -8.01 -2.85
CA ARG A 80 14.94 -8.69 -1.68
C ARG A 80 13.57 -8.12 -1.30
N TYR A 81 13.44 -6.79 -1.22
CA TYR A 81 12.16 -6.14 -0.93
C TYR A 81 11.16 -6.39 -2.06
N LEU A 82 11.55 -6.09 -3.29
CA LEU A 82 10.67 -6.22 -4.46
C LEU A 82 10.19 -7.65 -4.66
N ARG A 83 11.05 -8.66 -4.50
CA ARG A 83 10.65 -10.06 -4.64
C ARG A 83 9.45 -10.39 -3.77
N ARG A 84 9.51 -10.05 -2.45
CA ARG A 84 8.41 -10.38 -1.54
C ARG A 84 7.15 -9.57 -1.84
N ALA A 85 7.27 -8.27 -2.09
CA ALA A 85 6.14 -7.44 -2.48
C ALA A 85 5.47 -7.94 -3.76
N LEU A 86 6.24 -8.29 -4.79
CA LEU A 86 5.73 -8.79 -6.06
C LEU A 86 5.06 -10.17 -5.94
N GLU A 87 5.61 -11.09 -5.15
CA GLU A 87 4.98 -12.38 -4.84
C GLU A 87 3.58 -12.19 -4.24
N VAL A 88 3.44 -11.22 -3.33
CA VAL A 88 2.15 -10.92 -2.69
C VAL A 88 1.20 -10.22 -3.67
N LEU A 89 1.68 -9.29 -4.50
CA LEU A 89 0.85 -8.70 -5.57
C LEU A 89 0.30 -9.78 -6.52
N GLU A 90 1.14 -10.70 -6.95
CA GLU A 90 0.71 -11.81 -7.83
C GLU A 90 -0.32 -12.74 -7.15
N HIS A 91 -0.15 -12.96 -5.85
CA HIS A 91 -1.12 -13.73 -5.07
C HIS A 91 -2.47 -13.01 -5.00
N LEU A 92 -2.50 -11.72 -4.68
CA LEU A 92 -3.71 -10.92 -4.61
C LEU A 92 -4.41 -10.76 -5.98
N ALA A 93 -3.62 -10.61 -7.06
CA ALA A 93 -4.16 -10.56 -8.42
C ALA A 93 -4.89 -11.84 -8.81
N ARG A 94 -4.32 -13.02 -8.47
CA ARG A 94 -4.99 -14.30 -8.70
C ARG A 94 -6.30 -14.46 -7.92
N GLN A 95 -6.46 -13.75 -6.82
CA GLN A 95 -7.69 -13.72 -6.03
C GLN A 95 -8.70 -12.68 -6.53
N GLY A 96 -8.35 -11.89 -7.57
CA GLY A 96 -9.22 -10.84 -8.11
C GLY A 96 -9.40 -9.65 -7.16
N GLN A 97 -8.41 -9.39 -6.29
CA GLN A 97 -8.46 -8.25 -5.38
C GLN A 97 -8.31 -6.92 -6.11
N CYS A 98 -8.85 -5.85 -5.51
CA CYS A 98 -8.60 -4.48 -5.92
C CYS A 98 -7.55 -3.86 -4.99
N LEU A 99 -6.66 -3.00 -5.51
CA LEU A 99 -5.73 -2.23 -4.69
C LEU A 99 -6.15 -0.78 -4.54
N GLU A 100 -5.97 -0.26 -3.35
CA GLU A 100 -6.06 1.17 -3.10
C GLU A 100 -4.82 1.88 -3.63
N VAL A 101 -5.02 2.94 -4.42
CA VAL A 101 -3.99 3.96 -4.64
C VAL A 101 -4.26 5.08 -3.64
N ASN A 102 -3.40 5.17 -2.63
CA ASN A 102 -3.63 5.98 -1.43
C ASN A 102 -2.74 7.22 -1.43
N THR A 103 -3.33 8.41 -1.41
CA THR A 103 -2.60 9.69 -1.44
C THR A 103 -2.29 10.23 -0.05
N GLY A 104 -2.72 9.58 1.03
CA GLY A 104 -2.63 10.09 2.39
C GLY A 104 -1.21 10.38 2.86
N ALA A 105 -0.23 9.55 2.49
CA ALA A 105 1.16 9.78 2.86
C ALA A 105 1.75 11.02 2.17
N VAL A 106 1.40 11.25 0.90
CA VAL A 106 1.80 12.46 0.15
C VAL A 106 1.20 13.70 0.80
N THR A 107 -0.11 13.66 1.04
CA THR A 107 -0.85 14.80 1.62
C THR A 107 -0.34 15.18 3.00
N ARG A 108 0.10 14.20 3.80
CA ARG A 108 0.67 14.42 5.13
C ARG A 108 2.19 14.63 5.15
N GLY A 109 2.84 14.65 3.98
CA GLY A 109 4.26 14.94 3.83
C GLY A 109 5.21 13.80 4.25
N TYR A 110 4.72 12.57 4.38
CA TYR A 110 5.57 11.42 4.69
C TYR A 110 6.31 10.89 3.46
N ARG A 111 5.66 10.94 2.31
CA ARG A 111 6.19 10.43 1.03
C ARG A 111 5.94 11.43 -0.10
N SER A 112 6.74 11.33 -1.16
CA SER A 112 6.55 12.09 -2.40
C SER A 112 5.66 11.36 -3.42
N VAL A 113 5.34 10.08 -3.17
CA VAL A 113 4.55 9.21 -4.05
C VAL A 113 3.44 8.51 -3.25
N PRO A 114 2.30 8.17 -3.87
CA PRO A 114 1.23 7.43 -3.21
C PRO A 114 1.65 5.99 -2.87
N TYR A 115 0.79 5.30 -2.13
CA TYR A 115 0.84 3.83 -2.02
C TYR A 115 -0.05 3.20 -3.11
N PRO A 116 0.34 2.07 -3.69
CA PRO A 116 1.67 1.51 -3.72
C PRO A 116 2.66 2.39 -4.51
N ALA A 117 3.96 2.24 -4.24
CA ALA A 117 5.01 2.89 -5.03
C ALA A 117 4.93 2.48 -6.51
N GLU A 118 5.41 3.34 -7.40
CA GLU A 118 5.27 3.18 -8.86
C GLU A 118 5.70 1.81 -9.40
N PRO A 119 6.84 1.19 -9.00
CA PRO A 119 7.21 -0.14 -9.50
C PRO A 119 6.18 -1.21 -9.18
N LEU A 120 5.53 -1.11 -8.02
CA LEU A 120 4.50 -2.04 -7.57
C LEU A 120 3.18 -1.80 -8.33
N LEU A 121 2.79 -0.53 -8.55
CA LEU A 121 1.63 -0.19 -9.36
C LEU A 121 1.78 -0.63 -10.82
N ARG A 122 2.97 -0.47 -11.39
CA ARG A 122 3.28 -0.94 -12.75
C ARG A 122 3.09 -2.44 -12.86
N ARG A 123 3.64 -3.20 -11.91
CA ARG A 123 3.45 -4.64 -11.89
C ARG A 123 1.99 -5.03 -11.70
N TRP A 124 1.27 -4.33 -10.83
CA TRP A 124 -0.16 -4.55 -10.62
C TRP A 124 -0.96 -4.36 -11.92
N ARG A 125 -0.64 -3.30 -12.68
CA ARG A 125 -1.26 -3.05 -13.99
C ARG A 125 -0.94 -4.17 -15.00
N GLU A 126 0.30 -4.67 -15.05
CA GLU A 126 0.70 -5.78 -15.91
C GLU A 126 -0.06 -7.08 -15.59
N LEU A 127 -0.38 -7.30 -14.33
CA LEU A 127 -1.19 -8.43 -13.87
C LEU A 127 -2.69 -8.29 -14.16
N GLY A 128 -3.11 -7.16 -14.76
CA GLY A 128 -4.52 -6.86 -15.01
C GLY A 128 -5.30 -6.44 -13.76
N GLY A 129 -4.60 -6.00 -12.73
CA GLY A 129 -5.20 -5.65 -11.44
C GLY A 129 -6.02 -4.37 -11.48
N GLU A 130 -7.06 -4.34 -10.67
CA GLU A 130 -8.00 -3.23 -10.50
C GLU A 130 -7.55 -2.29 -9.39
N ILE A 131 -7.87 -1.00 -9.52
CA ILE A 131 -7.53 0.02 -8.53
C ILE A 131 -8.72 0.87 -8.10
N ILE A 132 -8.62 1.42 -6.88
CA ILE A 132 -9.50 2.45 -6.32
C ILE A 132 -8.64 3.58 -5.77
N LEU A 133 -9.04 4.86 -5.98
CA LEU A 133 -8.31 6.01 -5.42
C LEU A 133 -8.91 6.39 -4.07
N ASN A 134 -8.07 6.56 -3.06
CA ASN A 134 -8.46 7.06 -1.75
C ASN A 134 -7.46 8.07 -1.21
N SER A 135 -7.95 9.08 -0.48
CA SER A 135 -7.12 10.09 0.16
C SER A 135 -6.67 9.73 1.58
N ASP A 136 -7.32 8.74 2.21
CA ASP A 136 -7.08 8.40 3.61
C ASP A 136 -7.11 9.65 4.50
N ALA A 137 -8.13 10.49 4.27
CA ALA A 137 -8.22 11.83 4.83
C ALA A 137 -8.50 11.78 6.34
N HIS A 138 -7.63 12.40 7.13
CA HIS A 138 -7.80 12.61 8.57
C HIS A 138 -8.22 14.05 8.90
N HIS A 139 -8.39 14.89 7.87
CA HIS A 139 -8.87 16.27 7.98
C HIS A 139 -9.69 16.62 6.74
N VAL A 140 -10.66 17.51 6.88
CA VAL A 140 -11.58 17.90 5.77
C VAL A 140 -10.85 18.50 4.56
N SER A 141 -9.73 19.21 4.78
CA SER A 141 -8.92 19.77 3.70
C SER A 141 -8.16 18.71 2.89
N HIS A 142 -8.11 17.47 3.37
CA HIS A 142 -7.41 16.37 2.70
C HIS A 142 -8.36 15.47 1.87
N LEU A 143 -9.68 15.76 1.92
CA LEU A 143 -10.62 15.04 1.07
C LEU A 143 -10.25 15.24 -0.41
N CYS A 144 -10.05 14.15 -1.14
CA CYS A 144 -9.59 14.13 -2.54
C CYS A 144 -8.24 14.82 -2.81
N ALA A 145 -7.45 15.15 -1.78
CA ALA A 145 -6.14 15.75 -1.96
C ALA A 145 -5.20 14.76 -2.70
N GLY A 146 -4.47 15.27 -3.69
CA GLY A 146 -3.56 14.48 -4.53
C GLY A 146 -4.24 13.60 -5.59
N PHE A 147 -5.58 13.65 -5.73
CA PHE A 147 -6.29 12.78 -6.70
C PHE A 147 -5.94 13.12 -8.14
N ARG A 148 -5.81 14.40 -8.47
CA ARG A 148 -5.49 14.82 -9.83
C ARG A 148 -4.13 14.30 -10.29
N GLU A 149 -3.10 14.51 -9.49
CA GLU A 149 -1.74 14.07 -9.77
C GLU A 149 -1.66 12.53 -9.81
N THR A 150 -2.41 11.87 -8.94
CA THR A 150 -2.48 10.41 -8.91
C THR A 150 -3.25 9.86 -10.11
N GLU A 151 -4.31 10.54 -10.56
CA GLU A 151 -5.02 10.17 -11.79
C GLU A 151 -4.10 10.26 -13.01
N GLU A 152 -3.27 11.30 -13.10
CA GLU A 152 -2.25 11.43 -14.15
C GLU A 152 -1.24 10.28 -14.10
N LEU A 153 -0.69 9.98 -12.91
CA LEU A 153 0.23 8.86 -12.71
C LEU A 153 -0.36 7.53 -13.17
N VAL A 154 -1.58 7.18 -12.71
CA VAL A 154 -2.16 5.87 -13.08
C VAL A 154 -2.49 5.78 -14.57
N LYS A 155 -2.82 6.90 -15.24
CA LYS A 155 -2.95 6.95 -16.70
C LYS A 155 -1.62 6.68 -17.40
N GLU A 156 -0.54 7.31 -16.95
CA GLU A 156 0.82 7.09 -17.49
C GLU A 156 1.24 5.62 -17.32
N LEU A 157 0.81 4.96 -16.25
CA LEU A 157 1.02 3.53 -16.02
C LEU A 157 0.11 2.63 -16.88
N GLY A 158 -0.84 3.22 -17.63
CA GLY A 158 -1.71 2.51 -18.56
C GLY A 158 -3.02 2.00 -17.96
N PHE A 159 -3.43 2.48 -16.79
CA PHE A 159 -4.78 2.24 -16.31
C PHE A 159 -5.77 3.06 -17.13
N THR A 160 -6.90 2.47 -17.47
CA THR A 160 -7.97 3.10 -18.26
C THR A 160 -9.19 3.48 -17.43
N HIS A 161 -9.28 2.94 -16.24
CA HIS A 161 -10.36 3.19 -15.29
C HIS A 161 -9.87 3.03 -13.85
N VAL A 162 -10.67 3.58 -12.93
CA VAL A 162 -10.57 3.35 -11.49
C VAL A 162 -11.90 2.86 -10.98
N ASN A 163 -11.91 2.09 -9.91
CA ASN A 163 -13.15 1.70 -9.27
C ASN A 163 -13.61 2.78 -8.28
N ILE A 164 -14.92 2.89 -8.11
CA ILE A 164 -15.57 3.61 -7.03
C ILE A 164 -16.42 2.65 -6.22
N TRP A 165 -16.55 2.92 -4.92
CA TRP A 165 -17.45 2.15 -4.05
C TRP A 165 -18.87 2.65 -4.19
N THR A 166 -19.81 1.75 -4.48
CA THR A 166 -21.25 2.04 -4.61
C THR A 166 -22.06 1.12 -3.71
N ARG A 167 -23.38 1.31 -3.66
CA ARG A 167 -24.27 0.39 -2.92
C ARG A 167 -24.24 -1.04 -3.43
N ASP A 168 -23.87 -1.22 -4.69
CA ASP A 168 -23.79 -2.53 -5.36
C ASP A 168 -22.35 -3.07 -5.45
N GLY A 169 -21.40 -2.51 -4.67
CA GLY A 169 -19.99 -2.88 -4.64
C GLY A 169 -19.12 -1.96 -5.52
N LEU A 170 -17.93 -2.47 -5.84
CA LEU A 170 -16.97 -1.76 -6.70
C LEU A 170 -17.50 -1.66 -8.15
N ARG A 171 -17.39 -0.46 -8.73
CA ARG A 171 -17.76 -0.21 -10.13
C ARG A 171 -16.67 0.57 -10.85
N PRO A 172 -16.23 0.12 -12.05
CA PRO A 172 -15.25 0.85 -12.84
C PRO A 172 -15.82 2.15 -13.40
N VAL A 173 -15.04 3.21 -13.32
CA VAL A 173 -15.30 4.52 -13.94
C VAL A 173 -14.12 4.85 -14.83
N PRO A 174 -14.35 5.17 -16.12
CA PRO A 174 -13.26 5.55 -17.01
C PRO A 174 -12.48 6.76 -16.48
N LEU A 175 -11.17 6.70 -16.61
CA LEU A 175 -10.31 7.87 -16.40
C LEU A 175 -10.55 8.85 -17.54
N SER A 176 -10.74 10.15 -17.22
CA SER A 176 -10.98 11.19 -18.22
C SER A 176 -9.79 11.24 -19.21
N GLN A 177 -10.07 11.17 -20.50
CA GLN A 177 -9.06 11.51 -21.52
C GLN A 177 -8.85 13.01 -21.45
N GLY A 178 -7.63 13.44 -21.11
CA GLY A 178 -7.25 14.84 -21.11
C GLY A 178 -7.24 15.45 -22.51
#